data_586e1542b562427f48f3fa6cfdac0440
#
_entry.id   586e1542b562427f48f3fa6cfdac0440
#
_cell.length_a   1.000
_cell.length_b   1.000
_cell.length_c   1.000
_cell.angle_alpha   90.00
_cell.angle_beta   90.00
_cell.angle_gamma   90.00
#
_symmetry.space_group_name_H-M   'P 1'
#
loop_
_entity.id
_entity.type
_entity.pdbx_description
1 polymer ?
#
loop_
_entity_poly.entity_id
_entity_poly.type
_entity_poly.pdbx_seq_one_letter_code
_entity_poly.pdbx_strand_id
1 'polypeptide(L)'
;MWKGKTRGGVSGYLFFIYLIRYCGVKAAYGFLSLIVLYFIPFAPKATKSIWQYARRILKRNRIQSVGLLLNNYYRLGQILIDKVAIGNGMIDKYHFKFNHYQEFLNVLDGDQGVIMIGAHVGSWEIGTPFFNDYSKKMNVVMYDAEHQKIKEILKKNGQQQPYKIIPVNEDNLAHIFKITEALDHKEYVCFQGDRYLNADKLLTCKFMGHEAHFPIGPFLLASRMKVPVVFYFAMREAKQTYHFHFILAEQVSGSKEKRAEQLLLEQYVNALEKIIGQYPEPVSYTHLRAHETLANL
;
A
#
# COMPACT_ATOMS: atom_id res chain seq x y z
N MET A 1 -6.58 -10.88 15.19
CA MET A 1 -7.15 -11.14 13.87
C MET A 1 -8.04 -9.96 13.45
N TRP A 2 -7.74 -9.28 12.36
CA TRP A 2 -8.54 -8.15 11.87
C TRP A 2 -9.82 -8.69 11.21
N LYS A 3 -11.00 -8.33 11.74
CA LYS A 3 -12.30 -8.87 11.27
C LYS A 3 -12.90 -8.12 10.07
N GLY A 4 -12.16 -7.23 9.42
CA GLY A 4 -12.54 -6.59 8.14
C GLY A 4 -13.87 -5.81 8.13
N LYS A 5 -14.44 -5.45 9.27
CA LYS A 5 -15.63 -4.60 9.31
C LYS A 5 -15.22 -3.15 9.15
N THR A 6 -15.53 -2.56 8.00
CA THR A 6 -15.47 -1.10 7.80
C THR A 6 -16.58 -0.43 8.60
N ARG A 7 -16.22 0.51 9.46
CA ARG A 7 -17.18 1.36 10.15
C ARG A 7 -17.80 2.30 9.12
N GLY A 8 -19.09 2.21 8.89
CA GLY A 8 -19.81 2.99 7.87
C GLY A 8 -20.52 2.12 6.82
N GLY A 9 -20.07 0.88 6.61
CA GLY A 9 -20.72 -0.08 5.73
C GLY A 9 -20.98 0.44 4.31
N VAL A 10 -21.91 -0.20 3.63
CA VAL A 10 -22.34 0.18 2.26
C VAL A 10 -23.02 1.55 2.25
N SER A 11 -23.77 1.90 3.29
CA SER A 11 -24.49 3.18 3.38
C SER A 11 -23.54 4.39 3.43
N GLY A 12 -22.47 4.31 4.21
CA GLY A 12 -21.43 5.35 4.23
C GLY A 12 -20.74 5.52 2.89
N TYR A 13 -20.45 4.40 2.20
CA TYR A 13 -19.86 4.44 0.87
C TYR A 13 -20.80 5.09 -0.15
N LEU A 14 -22.07 4.71 -0.19
CA LEU A 14 -23.08 5.32 -1.07
C LEU A 14 -23.28 6.80 -0.77
N PHE A 15 -23.32 7.20 0.51
CA PHE A 15 -23.40 8.59 0.90
C PHE A 15 -22.27 9.42 0.28
N PHE A 16 -21.01 8.94 0.35
CA PHE A 16 -19.89 9.65 -0.25
C PHE A 16 -19.96 9.67 -1.78
N ILE A 17 -20.44 8.62 -2.45
CA ILE A 17 -20.67 8.64 -3.89
C ILE A 17 -21.65 9.77 -4.27
N TYR A 18 -22.80 9.85 -3.59
CA TYR A 18 -23.78 10.90 -3.85
C TYR A 18 -23.22 12.30 -3.53
N LEU A 19 -22.54 12.45 -2.39
CA LEU A 19 -21.93 13.72 -2.00
C LEU A 19 -20.90 14.19 -3.04
N ILE A 20 -20.03 13.29 -3.52
CA ILE A 20 -19.03 13.60 -4.54
C ILE A 20 -19.70 13.95 -5.88
N ARG A 21 -20.75 13.21 -6.26
CA ARG A 21 -21.44 13.39 -7.53
C ARG A 21 -22.20 14.72 -7.60
N TYR A 22 -22.87 15.12 -6.54
CA TYR A 22 -23.73 16.31 -6.54
C TYR A 22 -23.04 17.56 -5.99
N CYS A 23 -22.18 17.44 -5.00
CA CYS A 23 -21.51 18.56 -4.33
C CYS A 23 -20.01 18.65 -4.63
N GLY A 24 -19.45 17.63 -5.26
CA GLY A 24 -18.03 17.56 -5.65
C GLY A 24 -17.11 17.08 -4.52
N VAL A 25 -15.86 16.76 -4.92
CA VAL A 25 -14.83 16.18 -4.02
C VAL A 25 -14.47 17.13 -2.89
N LYS A 26 -14.44 18.45 -3.14
CA LYS A 26 -14.11 19.47 -2.09
C LYS A 26 -15.13 19.48 -0.95
N ALA A 27 -16.42 19.32 -1.27
CA ALA A 27 -17.47 19.22 -0.25
C ALA A 27 -17.32 17.93 0.58
N ALA A 28 -16.95 16.83 -0.06
CA ALA A 28 -16.64 15.57 0.63
C ALA A 28 -15.45 15.72 1.60
N TYR A 29 -14.40 16.46 1.23
CA TYR A 29 -13.29 16.75 2.16
C TYR A 29 -13.71 17.66 3.32
N GLY A 30 -14.59 18.64 3.07
CA GLY A 30 -15.15 19.45 4.15
C GLY A 30 -15.91 18.59 5.17
N PHE A 31 -16.79 17.71 4.69
CA PHE A 31 -17.52 16.79 5.55
C PHE A 31 -16.62 15.77 6.27
N LEU A 32 -15.54 15.33 5.63
CA LEU A 32 -14.54 14.46 6.23
C LEU A 32 -13.95 15.05 7.52
N SER A 33 -13.77 16.37 7.62
CA SER A 33 -13.23 17.03 8.82
C SER A 33 -14.08 16.72 10.07
N LEU A 34 -15.40 16.68 9.92
CA LEU A 34 -16.32 16.30 11.01
C LEU A 34 -16.19 14.81 11.36
N ILE A 35 -16.04 13.98 10.34
CA ILE A 35 -15.87 12.52 10.53
C ILE A 35 -14.56 12.22 11.27
N VAL A 36 -13.48 12.93 10.98
CA VAL A 36 -12.18 12.74 11.65
C VAL A 36 -12.31 12.99 13.16
N LEU A 37 -12.99 14.05 13.56
CA LEU A 37 -13.24 14.36 14.97
C LEU A 37 -14.01 13.22 15.67
N TYR A 38 -14.99 12.65 14.98
CA TYR A 38 -15.73 11.48 15.48
C TYR A 38 -14.85 10.23 15.62
N PHE A 39 -13.96 9.95 14.63
CA PHE A 39 -13.17 8.73 14.63
C PHE A 39 -12.11 8.65 15.73
N ILE A 40 -11.53 9.77 16.16
CA ILE A 40 -10.47 9.81 17.16
C ILE A 40 -10.85 9.08 18.46
N PRO A 41 -11.98 9.38 19.14
CA PRO A 41 -12.37 8.66 20.34
C PRO A 41 -12.86 7.22 20.08
N PHE A 42 -13.41 6.96 18.89
CA PHE A 42 -14.03 5.67 18.58
C PHE A 42 -13.08 4.65 17.92
N ALA A 43 -11.82 5.00 17.61
CA ALA A 43 -10.80 4.10 17.10
C ALA A 43 -9.55 4.04 18.02
N PRO A 44 -9.67 3.67 19.30
CA PRO A 44 -8.60 3.84 20.30
C PRO A 44 -7.32 3.10 19.94
N LYS A 45 -7.40 1.93 19.31
CA LYS A 45 -6.21 1.16 18.89
C LYS A 45 -5.41 1.90 17.82
N ALA A 46 -6.06 2.41 16.77
CA ALA A 46 -5.39 3.17 15.71
C ALA A 46 -4.84 4.50 16.26
N THR A 47 -5.63 5.21 17.06
CA THR A 47 -5.23 6.46 17.71
C THR A 47 -3.98 6.26 18.58
N LYS A 48 -3.94 5.19 19.40
CA LYS A 48 -2.78 4.84 20.23
C LYS A 48 -1.54 4.58 19.36
N SER A 49 -1.66 3.81 18.29
CA SER A 49 -0.53 3.50 17.41
C SER A 49 0.02 4.75 16.71
N ILE A 50 -0.85 5.62 16.16
CA ILE A 50 -0.42 6.88 15.54
C ILE A 50 0.24 7.79 16.60
N TRP A 51 -0.30 7.85 17.82
CA TRP A 51 0.28 8.60 18.92
C TRP A 51 1.67 8.10 19.30
N GLN A 52 1.85 6.78 19.42
CA GLN A 52 3.15 6.18 19.71
C GLN A 52 4.16 6.47 18.60
N TYR A 53 3.77 6.36 17.34
CA TYR A 53 4.60 6.74 16.20
C TYR A 53 5.06 8.20 16.31
N ALA A 54 4.14 9.13 16.52
CA ALA A 54 4.47 10.54 16.69
C ALA A 54 5.43 10.79 17.83
N ARG A 55 5.22 10.15 19.00
CA ARG A 55 5.97 10.39 20.22
C ARG A 55 7.31 9.63 20.28
N ARG A 56 7.33 8.35 19.88
CA ARG A 56 8.50 7.48 20.05
C ARG A 56 9.40 7.49 18.82
N ILE A 57 8.83 7.45 17.63
CA ILE A 57 9.59 7.37 16.38
C ILE A 57 9.95 8.76 15.89
N LEU A 58 8.97 9.65 15.69
CA LEU A 58 9.19 11.01 15.20
C LEU A 58 9.62 12.00 16.29
N LYS A 59 9.64 11.59 17.57
CA LYS A 59 10.04 12.40 18.74
C LYS A 59 9.33 13.75 18.82
N ARG A 60 8.09 13.84 18.31
CA ARG A 60 7.29 15.08 18.33
C ARG A 60 6.76 15.40 19.73
N ASN A 61 6.60 16.68 20.06
CA ASN A 61 5.95 17.11 21.29
C ASN A 61 4.44 16.79 21.28
N ARG A 62 3.71 17.01 22.39
CA ARG A 62 2.28 16.66 22.51
C ARG A 62 1.42 17.38 21.49
N ILE A 63 1.61 18.68 21.27
CA ILE A 63 0.84 19.50 20.35
C ILE A 63 1.06 19.01 18.89
N GLN A 64 2.31 18.83 18.50
CA GLN A 64 2.66 18.28 17.19
C GLN A 64 2.12 16.87 16.97
N SER A 65 2.03 16.06 18.03
CA SER A 65 1.48 14.70 17.96
C SER A 65 -0.03 14.70 17.74
N VAL A 66 -0.76 15.65 18.37
CA VAL A 66 -2.18 15.86 18.09
C VAL A 66 -2.40 16.31 16.63
N GLY A 67 -1.59 17.26 16.14
CA GLY A 67 -1.63 17.69 14.75
C GLY A 67 -1.38 16.55 13.77
N LEU A 68 -0.36 15.73 14.03
CA LEU A 68 -0.09 14.53 13.21
C LEU A 68 -1.26 13.54 13.24
N LEU A 69 -1.86 13.30 14.39
CA LEU A 69 -2.99 12.39 14.55
C LEU A 69 -4.19 12.84 13.71
N LEU A 70 -4.59 14.09 13.82
CA LEU A 70 -5.66 14.69 13.04
C LEU A 70 -5.38 14.59 11.53
N ASN A 71 -4.17 14.95 11.14
CA ASN A 71 -3.75 14.96 9.74
C ASN A 71 -3.68 13.55 9.15
N ASN A 72 -3.20 12.57 9.91
CA ASN A 72 -3.16 11.17 9.49
C ASN A 72 -4.57 10.63 9.19
N TYR A 73 -5.54 10.84 10.07
CA TYR A 73 -6.92 10.44 9.83
C TYR A 73 -7.54 11.18 8.65
N TYR A 74 -7.27 12.48 8.54
CA TYR A 74 -7.78 13.30 7.45
C TYR A 74 -7.19 12.85 6.09
N ARG A 75 -5.87 12.62 6.00
CA ARG A 75 -5.20 12.11 4.79
C ARG A 75 -5.71 10.73 4.39
N LEU A 76 -5.86 9.82 5.35
CA LEU A 76 -6.44 8.50 5.08
C LEU A 76 -7.85 8.62 4.52
N GLY A 77 -8.69 9.47 5.11
CA GLY A 77 -10.04 9.71 4.62
C GLY A 77 -10.07 10.35 3.23
N GLN A 78 -9.15 11.31 2.95
CA GLN A 78 -9.01 11.87 1.60
C GLN A 78 -8.66 10.79 0.57
N ILE A 79 -7.71 9.89 0.87
CA ILE A 79 -7.35 8.78 -0.02
C ILE A 79 -8.56 7.87 -0.31
N LEU A 80 -9.39 7.58 0.70
CA LEU A 80 -10.59 6.79 0.50
C LEU A 80 -11.63 7.50 -0.39
N ILE A 81 -11.82 8.81 -0.20
CA ILE A 81 -12.69 9.64 -1.06
C ILE A 81 -12.14 9.68 -2.49
N ASP A 82 -10.83 9.85 -2.65
CA ASP A 82 -10.16 9.91 -3.95
C ASP A 82 -10.32 8.61 -4.72
N LYS A 83 -10.18 7.45 -4.05
CA LYS A 83 -10.44 6.13 -4.66
C LYS A 83 -11.87 6.03 -5.20
N VAL A 84 -12.85 6.50 -4.43
CA VAL A 84 -14.25 6.52 -4.87
C VAL A 84 -14.44 7.47 -6.06
N ALA A 85 -13.86 8.66 -6.03
CA ALA A 85 -13.98 9.64 -7.11
C ALA A 85 -13.35 9.15 -8.41
N ILE A 86 -12.11 8.63 -8.35
CA ILE A 86 -11.38 8.10 -9.51
C ILE A 86 -12.09 6.87 -10.07
N GLY A 87 -12.54 5.95 -9.20
CA GLY A 87 -13.32 4.78 -9.60
C GLY A 87 -14.68 5.11 -10.25
N ASN A 88 -15.18 6.32 -10.07
CA ASN A 88 -16.38 6.85 -10.73
C ASN A 88 -16.05 7.80 -11.91
N GLY A 89 -14.86 7.70 -12.49
CA GLY A 89 -14.48 8.42 -13.71
C GLY A 89 -14.03 9.85 -13.52
N MET A 90 -13.74 10.30 -12.29
CA MET A 90 -13.32 11.68 -12.02
C MET A 90 -11.79 11.84 -11.98
N ILE A 91 -11.06 11.04 -12.77
CA ILE A 91 -9.58 11.06 -12.79
C ILE A 91 -9.02 12.43 -13.22
N ASP A 92 -9.71 13.13 -14.12
CA ASP A 92 -9.30 14.45 -14.64
C ASP A 92 -9.21 15.55 -13.56
N LYS A 93 -9.79 15.31 -12.38
CA LYS A 93 -9.71 16.23 -11.23
C LYS A 93 -8.43 16.09 -10.43
N TYR A 94 -7.59 15.13 -10.80
CA TYR A 94 -6.37 14.76 -10.07
C TYR A 94 -5.14 15.05 -10.92
N HIS A 95 -4.06 15.45 -10.25
CA HIS A 95 -2.76 15.67 -10.86
C HIS A 95 -1.82 14.53 -10.47
N PHE A 96 -1.02 14.08 -11.43
CA PHE A 96 -0.12 12.97 -11.23
C PHE A 96 1.32 13.42 -11.53
N LYS A 97 2.22 13.13 -10.60
CA LYS A 97 3.64 13.36 -10.73
C LYS A 97 4.36 12.03 -10.63
N PHE A 98 5.47 11.91 -11.33
CA PHE A 98 6.23 10.68 -11.40
C PHE A 98 7.71 10.97 -11.20
N ASN A 99 8.36 10.28 -10.26
CA ASN A 99 9.80 10.23 -10.14
C ASN A 99 10.34 9.01 -10.87
N HIS A 100 11.49 9.15 -11.53
CA HIS A 100 12.14 8.08 -12.31
C HIS A 100 11.23 7.44 -13.35
N TYR A 101 10.31 8.24 -13.91
CA TYR A 101 9.26 7.74 -14.81
C TYR A 101 9.83 7.09 -16.07
N GLN A 102 10.84 7.70 -16.70
CA GLN A 102 11.43 7.14 -17.92
C GLN A 102 12.16 5.81 -17.66
N GLU A 103 12.89 5.73 -16.54
CA GLU A 103 13.55 4.48 -16.13
C GLU A 103 12.51 3.39 -15.87
N PHE A 104 11.42 3.74 -15.20
CA PHE A 104 10.31 2.84 -14.95
C PHE A 104 9.64 2.38 -16.24
N LEU A 105 9.37 3.28 -17.21
CA LEU A 105 8.83 2.93 -18.52
C LEU A 105 9.75 1.95 -19.25
N ASN A 106 11.06 2.20 -19.26
CA ASN A 106 12.03 1.31 -19.91
C ASN A 106 11.98 -0.11 -19.31
N VAL A 107 11.72 -0.23 -18.01
CA VAL A 107 11.53 -1.54 -17.35
C VAL A 107 10.20 -2.17 -17.76
N LEU A 108 9.12 -1.38 -17.84
CA LEU A 108 7.80 -1.88 -18.22
C LEU A 108 7.74 -2.32 -19.67
N ASP A 109 8.37 -1.59 -20.59
CA ASP A 109 8.41 -1.89 -22.04
C ASP A 109 9.39 -3.02 -22.37
N GLY A 110 10.22 -3.42 -21.40
CA GLY A 110 11.15 -4.55 -21.55
C GLY A 110 10.45 -5.86 -21.86
N ASP A 111 11.18 -6.80 -22.46
CA ASP A 111 10.67 -8.12 -22.87
C ASP A 111 10.67 -9.14 -21.71
N GLN A 112 10.44 -8.70 -20.50
CA GLN A 112 10.40 -9.52 -19.28
C GLN A 112 9.17 -9.20 -18.42
N GLY A 113 8.77 -10.14 -17.55
CA GLY A 113 7.87 -9.86 -16.45
C GLY A 113 8.52 -8.92 -15.44
N VAL A 114 7.72 -8.22 -14.64
CA VAL A 114 8.23 -7.29 -13.63
C VAL A 114 7.57 -7.57 -12.29
N ILE A 115 8.36 -7.62 -11.23
CA ILE A 115 7.86 -7.68 -9.86
C ILE A 115 7.82 -6.27 -9.29
N MET A 116 6.66 -5.88 -8.78
CA MET A 116 6.45 -4.61 -8.10
C MET A 116 6.19 -4.87 -6.62
N ILE A 117 6.95 -4.23 -5.73
CA ILE A 117 6.76 -4.36 -4.28
C ILE A 117 6.39 -3.00 -3.71
N GLY A 118 5.13 -2.87 -3.30
CA GLY A 118 4.60 -1.69 -2.65
C GLY A 118 4.50 -1.84 -1.13
N ALA A 119 3.85 -0.85 -0.51
CA ALA A 119 3.51 -0.83 0.90
C ALA A 119 2.10 -0.26 1.12
N HIS A 120 1.54 -0.50 2.30
CA HIS A 120 0.29 0.13 2.73
C HIS A 120 0.51 1.59 3.19
N VAL A 121 1.47 2.27 2.55
CA VAL A 121 1.74 3.71 2.71
C VAL A 121 1.23 4.40 1.46
N GLY A 122 0.45 5.48 1.63
CA GLY A 122 -0.20 6.12 0.50
C GLY A 122 -1.34 5.30 -0.11
N SER A 123 -1.45 5.25 -1.43
CA SER A 123 -2.52 4.54 -2.15
C SER A 123 -2.05 3.95 -3.47
N TRP A 124 -1.53 2.75 -3.42
CA TRP A 124 -1.07 2.03 -4.61
C TRP A 124 -2.17 1.83 -5.68
N GLU A 125 -3.42 1.64 -5.25
CA GLU A 125 -4.55 1.39 -6.16
C GLU A 125 -4.87 2.58 -7.07
N ILE A 126 -4.50 3.79 -6.70
CA ILE A 126 -4.74 5.00 -7.52
C ILE A 126 -3.90 4.97 -8.81
N GLY A 127 -2.80 4.23 -8.81
CA GLY A 127 -1.99 4.04 -10.01
C GLY A 127 -2.54 3.03 -11.02
N THR A 128 -3.51 2.20 -10.62
CA THR A 128 -3.98 1.11 -11.48
C THR A 128 -4.54 1.57 -12.85
N PRO A 129 -5.23 2.72 -13.00
CA PRO A 129 -5.66 3.18 -14.31
C PRO A 129 -4.51 3.41 -15.30
N PHE A 130 -3.33 3.83 -14.82
CA PHE A 130 -2.17 4.07 -15.69
C PHE A 130 -1.57 2.78 -16.28
N PHE A 131 -1.76 1.65 -15.60
CA PHE A 131 -1.27 0.37 -16.11
C PHE A 131 -2.17 -0.24 -17.18
N ASN A 132 -3.42 0.25 -17.33
CA ASN A 132 -4.32 -0.21 -18.38
C ASN A 132 -3.88 0.25 -19.77
N ASP A 133 -3.12 1.33 -19.87
CA ASP A 133 -2.61 1.87 -21.13
C ASP A 133 -1.40 1.05 -21.65
N TYR A 134 -0.85 0.17 -20.83
CA TYR A 134 0.23 -0.74 -21.21
C TYR A 134 -0.33 -2.11 -21.58
N SER A 135 0.27 -2.73 -22.58
CA SER A 135 -0.16 -4.03 -23.13
C SER A 135 -0.07 -5.21 -22.16
N LYS A 136 0.61 -5.03 -21.03
CA LYS A 136 0.87 -6.07 -20.02
C LYS A 136 -0.19 -6.05 -18.92
N LYS A 137 -0.67 -7.23 -18.53
CA LYS A 137 -1.65 -7.37 -17.44
C LYS A 137 -1.00 -7.22 -16.08
N MET A 138 -1.71 -6.59 -15.16
CA MET A 138 -1.31 -6.47 -13.77
C MET A 138 -1.93 -7.59 -12.94
N ASN A 139 -1.13 -8.29 -12.16
CA ASN A 139 -1.54 -9.32 -11.21
C ASN A 139 -1.20 -8.87 -9.79
N VAL A 140 -2.19 -8.77 -8.93
CA VAL A 140 -2.01 -8.36 -7.52
C VAL A 140 -2.07 -9.58 -6.64
N VAL A 141 -1.00 -9.85 -5.91
CA VAL A 141 -0.90 -10.96 -4.98
C VAL A 141 -1.46 -10.52 -3.63
N MET A 142 -2.52 -11.16 -3.17
CA MET A 142 -3.17 -10.84 -1.90
C MET A 142 -3.74 -12.07 -1.22
N TYR A 143 -3.99 -11.98 0.09
CA TYR A 143 -4.59 -13.08 0.83
C TYR A 143 -6.04 -13.34 0.41
N ASP A 144 -6.43 -14.61 0.37
CA ASP A 144 -7.74 -15.06 -0.12
C ASP A 144 -8.92 -14.39 0.62
N ALA A 145 -8.80 -14.21 1.93
CA ALA A 145 -9.82 -13.51 2.73
C ALA A 145 -10.02 -12.04 2.33
N GLU A 146 -8.99 -11.36 1.85
CA GLU A 146 -9.08 -9.99 1.30
C GLU A 146 -9.70 -10.02 -0.10
N HIS A 147 -9.31 -10.99 -0.93
CA HIS A 147 -9.86 -11.19 -2.26
C HIS A 147 -11.38 -11.36 -2.26
N GLN A 148 -11.91 -12.23 -1.41
CA GLN A 148 -13.34 -12.50 -1.34
C GLN A 148 -14.15 -11.24 -1.00
N LYS A 149 -13.68 -10.41 -0.06
CA LYS A 149 -14.34 -9.15 0.31
C LYS A 149 -14.32 -8.12 -0.83
N ILE A 150 -13.18 -7.98 -1.50
CA ILE A 150 -13.07 -7.07 -2.65
C ILE A 150 -14.02 -7.53 -3.76
N LYS A 151 -14.05 -8.83 -4.06
CA LYS A 151 -14.96 -9.42 -5.06
C LYS A 151 -16.44 -9.15 -4.75
N GLU A 152 -16.85 -9.28 -3.48
CA GLU A 152 -18.22 -8.96 -3.05
C GLU A 152 -18.57 -7.48 -3.24
N ILE A 153 -17.67 -6.56 -2.87
CA ILE A 153 -17.87 -5.12 -3.01
C ILE A 153 -17.98 -4.72 -4.48
N LEU A 154 -17.09 -5.22 -5.33
CA LEU A 154 -17.08 -4.91 -6.75
C LEU A 154 -18.29 -5.48 -7.49
N LYS A 155 -18.67 -6.73 -7.18
CA LYS A 155 -19.88 -7.36 -7.74
C LYS A 155 -21.13 -6.56 -7.39
N LYS A 156 -21.22 -6.01 -6.18
CA LYS A 156 -22.34 -5.16 -5.76
C LYS A 156 -22.37 -3.81 -6.49
N ASN A 157 -21.22 -3.31 -6.92
CA ASN A 157 -21.10 -1.99 -7.56
C ASN A 157 -20.99 -2.05 -9.08
N GLY A 158 -21.06 -3.23 -9.69
CA GLY A 158 -20.94 -3.40 -11.17
C GLY A 158 -19.59 -2.98 -11.75
N GLN A 159 -18.55 -2.84 -10.92
CA GLN A 159 -17.22 -2.40 -11.35
C GLN A 159 -16.35 -3.60 -11.73
N GLN A 160 -15.66 -3.51 -12.86
CA GLN A 160 -14.60 -4.47 -13.22
C GLN A 160 -13.28 -4.03 -12.60
N GLN A 161 -12.49 -4.99 -12.13
CA GLN A 161 -11.14 -4.71 -11.66
C GLN A 161 -10.19 -4.51 -12.83
N PRO A 162 -9.36 -3.46 -12.79
CA PRO A 162 -8.34 -3.23 -13.81
C PRO A 162 -7.14 -4.18 -13.68
N TYR A 163 -7.17 -5.11 -12.74
CA TYR A 163 -6.09 -6.07 -12.48
C TYR A 163 -6.65 -7.45 -12.13
N LYS A 164 -5.86 -8.48 -12.35
CA LYS A 164 -6.15 -9.84 -11.89
C LYS A 164 -5.68 -10.01 -10.45
N ILE A 165 -6.35 -10.87 -9.68
CA ILE A 165 -5.93 -11.21 -8.33
C ILE A 165 -5.36 -12.62 -8.32
N ILE A 166 -4.18 -12.76 -7.72
CA ILE A 166 -3.58 -14.05 -7.37
C ILE A 166 -3.78 -14.25 -5.86
N PRO A 167 -4.80 -15.05 -5.45
CA PRO A 167 -5.02 -15.29 -4.03
C PRO A 167 -3.93 -16.17 -3.45
N VAL A 168 -3.35 -15.75 -2.32
CA VAL A 168 -2.42 -16.55 -1.54
C VAL A 168 -3.24 -17.42 -0.58
N ASN A 169 -3.08 -18.72 -0.71
CA ASN A 169 -3.53 -19.70 0.26
C ASN A 169 -2.29 -20.35 0.88
N GLU A 170 -2.19 -20.37 2.20
CA GLU A 170 -1.04 -20.93 2.92
C GLU A 170 -1.01 -22.47 2.85
N ASP A 171 -2.16 -23.10 2.58
CA ASP A 171 -2.31 -24.57 2.54
C ASP A 171 -1.76 -25.18 1.24
N ASN A 172 -1.51 -24.38 0.20
CA ASN A 172 -0.98 -24.85 -1.06
C ASN A 172 -0.08 -23.84 -1.76
N LEU A 173 0.78 -24.31 -2.66
CA LEU A 173 1.73 -23.50 -3.44
C LEU A 173 1.17 -23.05 -4.80
N ALA A 174 -0.13 -23.18 -5.06
CA ALA A 174 -0.74 -22.87 -6.35
C ALA A 174 -0.54 -21.40 -6.75
N HIS A 175 -0.44 -20.49 -5.78
CA HIS A 175 -0.16 -19.08 -6.05
C HIS A 175 1.24 -18.89 -6.66
N ILE A 176 2.24 -19.70 -6.30
CA ILE A 176 3.61 -19.62 -6.86
C ILE A 176 3.58 -19.95 -8.35
N PHE A 177 2.87 -21.02 -8.75
CA PHE A 177 2.73 -21.36 -10.17
C PHE A 177 2.07 -20.25 -10.98
N LYS A 178 1.01 -19.61 -10.45
CA LYS A 178 0.34 -18.48 -11.10
C LYS A 178 1.24 -17.24 -11.20
N ILE A 179 2.09 -17.00 -10.21
CA ILE A 179 3.09 -15.92 -10.23
C ILE A 179 4.12 -16.19 -11.33
N THR A 180 4.68 -17.41 -11.38
CA THR A 180 5.63 -17.80 -12.41
C THR A 180 5.03 -17.70 -13.80
N GLU A 181 3.82 -18.25 -14.01
CA GLU A 181 3.08 -18.15 -15.26
C GLU A 181 2.87 -16.69 -15.71
N ALA A 182 2.48 -15.79 -14.80
CA ALA A 182 2.31 -14.38 -15.11
C ALA A 182 3.63 -13.72 -15.53
N LEU A 183 4.75 -14.03 -14.85
CA LEU A 183 6.07 -13.51 -15.20
C LEU A 183 6.57 -14.06 -16.54
N ASP A 184 6.33 -15.34 -16.84
CA ASP A 184 6.66 -15.97 -18.12
C ASP A 184 5.86 -15.36 -19.28
N HIS A 185 4.63 -14.93 -19.02
CA HIS A 185 3.81 -14.15 -19.96
C HIS A 185 4.17 -12.66 -20.00
N LYS A 186 5.29 -12.27 -19.36
CA LYS A 186 5.79 -10.87 -19.31
C LYS A 186 4.82 -9.91 -18.62
N GLU A 187 3.95 -10.40 -17.75
CA GLU A 187 2.98 -9.60 -17.00
C GLU A 187 3.62 -8.98 -15.74
N TYR A 188 2.92 -8.01 -15.12
CA TYR A 188 3.34 -7.41 -13.85
C TYR A 188 2.79 -8.22 -12.69
N VAL A 189 3.62 -8.46 -11.66
CA VAL A 189 3.20 -9.11 -10.42
C VAL A 189 3.48 -8.17 -9.24
N CYS A 190 2.40 -7.75 -8.57
CA CYS A 190 2.43 -6.74 -7.52
C CYS A 190 2.25 -7.38 -6.14
N PHE A 191 3.17 -7.10 -5.22
CA PHE A 191 3.14 -7.52 -3.83
C PHE A 191 3.02 -6.31 -2.90
N GLN A 192 2.50 -6.56 -1.70
CA GLN A 192 2.64 -5.67 -0.55
C GLN A 192 3.74 -6.25 0.37
N GLY A 193 4.86 -5.53 0.49
CA GLY A 193 6.05 -6.00 1.21
C GLY A 193 6.03 -5.77 2.73
N ASP A 194 4.98 -5.16 3.26
CA ASP A 194 4.94 -4.60 4.62
C ASP A 194 3.93 -5.26 5.55
N ARG A 195 3.16 -6.25 5.10
CA ARG A 195 2.14 -6.90 5.91
C ARG A 195 2.24 -8.41 5.85
N TYR A 196 2.14 -9.06 7.00
CA TYR A 196 2.08 -10.51 7.16
C TYR A 196 0.87 -10.94 7.99
N LEU A 197 0.37 -12.14 7.75
CA LEU A 197 -0.66 -12.78 8.56
C LEU A 197 -0.07 -13.84 9.48
N ASN A 198 0.92 -14.58 9.00
CA ASN A 198 1.60 -15.65 9.73
C ASN A 198 2.98 -15.18 10.20
N ALA A 199 3.27 -15.39 11.50
CA ALA A 199 4.53 -15.02 12.12
C ALA A 199 5.68 -16.03 11.86
N ASP A 200 5.40 -17.19 11.26
CA ASP A 200 6.39 -18.26 11.13
C ASP A 200 7.40 -18.05 9.98
N LYS A 201 7.08 -17.15 9.05
CA LYS A 201 7.90 -16.91 7.84
C LYS A 201 8.20 -15.43 7.66
N LEU A 202 9.07 -14.93 8.55
CA LEU A 202 9.43 -13.51 8.59
C LEU A 202 10.93 -13.30 8.33
N LEU A 203 11.24 -12.15 7.75
CA LEU A 203 12.56 -11.56 7.73
C LEU A 203 12.61 -10.42 8.74
N THR A 204 13.74 -10.25 9.41
CA THR A 204 13.96 -9.17 10.35
C THR A 204 14.88 -8.12 9.73
N CYS A 205 14.51 -6.85 9.85
CA CYS A 205 15.31 -5.73 9.40
C CYS A 205 15.15 -4.54 10.34
N LYS A 206 16.17 -3.70 10.42
CA LYS A 206 16.08 -2.45 11.19
C LYS A 206 15.27 -1.44 10.37
N PHE A 207 14.16 -0.95 10.94
CA PHE A 207 13.25 0.02 10.33
C PHE A 207 13.00 1.18 11.29
N MET A 208 13.24 2.43 10.84
CA MET A 208 13.12 3.64 11.66
C MET A 208 13.89 3.56 12.98
N GLY A 209 15.06 2.90 12.96
CA GLY A 209 15.92 2.71 14.11
C GLY A 209 15.54 1.56 15.06
N HIS A 210 14.47 0.81 14.78
CA HIS A 210 13.98 -0.31 15.59
C HIS A 210 13.97 -1.59 14.78
N GLU A 211 14.01 -2.74 15.45
CA GLU A 211 13.82 -4.03 14.82
C GLU A 211 12.37 -4.19 14.36
N ALA A 212 12.18 -4.62 13.11
CA ALA A 212 10.86 -4.84 12.52
C ALA A 212 10.85 -6.13 11.69
N HIS A 213 9.66 -6.73 11.58
CA HIS A 213 9.44 -7.98 10.88
C HIS A 213 8.65 -7.77 9.59
N PHE A 214 9.10 -8.41 8.52
CA PHE A 214 8.52 -8.33 7.17
C PHE A 214 8.23 -9.72 6.63
N PRO A 215 7.21 -9.90 5.75
CA PRO A 215 6.94 -11.19 5.13
C PRO A 215 8.10 -11.63 4.25
N ILE A 216 8.52 -12.89 4.38
CA ILE A 216 9.60 -13.42 3.52
C ILE A 216 9.15 -13.59 2.06
N GLY A 217 7.88 -13.94 1.82
CA GLY A 217 7.36 -14.36 0.51
C GLY A 217 7.70 -13.43 -0.65
N PRO A 218 7.35 -12.14 -0.61
CA PRO A 218 7.65 -11.19 -1.68
C PRO A 218 9.14 -11.12 -2.03
N PHE A 219 9.99 -11.03 -1.01
CA PHE A 219 11.44 -10.87 -1.19
C PHE A 219 12.11 -12.15 -1.66
N LEU A 220 11.68 -13.32 -1.15
CA LEU A 220 12.17 -14.63 -1.56
C LEU A 220 11.82 -14.90 -3.03
N LEU A 221 10.60 -14.66 -3.44
CA LEU A 221 10.18 -14.82 -4.83
C LEU A 221 10.93 -13.86 -5.75
N ALA A 222 10.96 -12.57 -5.39
CA ALA A 222 11.62 -11.54 -6.18
C ALA A 222 13.13 -11.81 -6.36
N SER A 223 13.82 -12.30 -5.32
CA SER A 223 15.25 -12.63 -5.42
C SER A 223 15.56 -13.86 -6.28
N ARG A 224 14.56 -14.74 -6.52
CA ARG A 224 14.73 -15.99 -7.28
C ARG A 224 14.30 -15.92 -8.73
N MET A 225 13.31 -15.06 -9.05
CA MET A 225 12.68 -15.02 -10.38
C MET A 225 13.52 -14.34 -11.46
N LYS A 226 14.66 -13.72 -11.12
CA LYS A 226 15.60 -13.09 -12.08
C LYS A 226 14.92 -12.10 -13.05
N VAL A 227 13.88 -11.43 -12.60
CA VAL A 227 13.18 -10.36 -13.32
C VAL A 227 13.44 -9.02 -12.64
N PRO A 228 13.26 -7.88 -13.34
CA PRO A 228 13.34 -6.57 -12.70
C PRO A 228 12.39 -6.44 -11.50
N VAL A 229 12.89 -5.83 -10.44
CA VAL A 229 12.13 -5.56 -9.22
C VAL A 229 12.03 -4.06 -9.03
N VAL A 230 10.80 -3.54 -8.88
CA VAL A 230 10.53 -2.11 -8.68
C VAL A 230 9.82 -1.91 -7.35
N PHE A 231 10.37 -1.07 -6.49
CA PHE A 231 9.64 -0.58 -5.33
C PHE A 231 8.73 0.57 -5.74
N TYR A 232 7.47 0.52 -5.32
CA TYR A 232 6.43 1.39 -5.82
C TYR A 232 5.62 2.01 -4.69
N PHE A 233 5.56 3.34 -4.66
CA PHE A 233 4.81 4.09 -3.66
C PHE A 233 4.05 5.23 -4.33
N ALA A 234 2.74 5.35 -4.03
CA ALA A 234 1.88 6.41 -4.55
C ALA A 234 1.43 7.31 -3.39
N MET A 235 2.04 8.47 -3.27
CA MET A 235 1.86 9.36 -2.14
C MET A 235 0.94 10.54 -2.49
N ARG A 236 -0.05 10.79 -1.61
CA ARG A 236 -0.95 11.92 -1.78
C ARG A 236 -0.31 13.21 -1.31
N GLU A 237 -0.26 14.21 -2.19
CA GLU A 237 0.15 15.58 -1.90
C GLU A 237 -1.05 16.55 -1.76
N ALA A 238 -0.77 17.85 -1.69
CA ALA A 238 -1.79 18.90 -1.69
C ALA A 238 -2.52 18.97 -3.05
N LYS A 239 -3.65 19.68 -3.10
CA LYS A 239 -4.40 19.98 -4.34
C LYS A 239 -4.73 18.76 -5.21
N GLN A 240 -5.16 17.64 -4.58
CA GLN A 240 -5.53 16.41 -5.30
C GLN A 240 -4.40 15.87 -6.20
N THR A 241 -3.15 16.01 -5.77
CA THR A 241 -1.98 15.52 -6.48
C THR A 241 -1.54 14.18 -5.87
N TYR A 242 -1.20 13.23 -6.73
CA TYR A 242 -0.53 11.99 -6.36
C TYR A 242 0.86 11.96 -6.97
N HIS A 243 1.84 11.65 -6.14
CA HIS A 243 3.23 11.52 -6.54
C HIS A 243 3.64 10.05 -6.50
N PHE A 244 4.01 9.54 -7.65
CA PHE A 244 4.45 8.16 -7.83
C PHE A 244 5.96 8.08 -7.76
N HIS A 245 6.45 7.27 -6.86
CA HIS A 245 7.87 6.99 -6.68
C HIS A 245 8.14 5.57 -7.14
N PHE A 246 8.94 5.45 -8.19
CA PHE A 246 9.43 4.18 -8.72
C PHE A 246 10.93 4.09 -8.43
N ILE A 247 11.35 3.03 -7.79
CA ILE A 247 12.74 2.78 -7.40
C ILE A 247 13.10 1.39 -7.90
N LEU A 248 13.96 1.33 -8.91
CA LEU A 248 14.47 0.05 -9.42
C LEU A 248 15.41 -0.55 -8.38
N ALA A 249 15.13 -1.77 -7.97
CA ALA A 249 16.01 -2.49 -7.06
C ALA A 249 17.28 -2.94 -7.79
N GLU A 250 18.41 -2.88 -7.11
CA GLU A 250 19.65 -3.48 -7.60
C GLU A 250 19.53 -5.00 -7.54
N GLN A 251 20.08 -5.67 -8.55
CA GLN A 251 20.12 -7.12 -8.56
C GLN A 251 20.96 -7.63 -7.39
N VAL A 252 20.41 -8.58 -6.63
CA VAL A 252 21.07 -9.15 -5.46
C VAL A 252 21.47 -10.60 -5.71
N SER A 253 22.68 -10.91 -5.32
CA SER A 253 23.16 -12.29 -5.23
C SER A 253 23.50 -12.59 -3.78
N GLY A 254 22.98 -13.71 -3.26
CA GLY A 254 23.27 -14.13 -1.91
C GLY A 254 24.75 -14.46 -1.71
N SER A 255 25.26 -14.18 -0.53
CA SER A 255 26.59 -14.55 -0.08
C SER A 255 26.54 -15.56 1.07
N LYS A 256 27.70 -16.00 1.57
CA LYS A 256 27.78 -16.84 2.78
C LYS A 256 27.25 -16.11 4.03
N GLU A 257 27.31 -14.77 4.03
CA GLU A 257 26.94 -13.96 5.18
C GLU A 257 25.48 -13.50 5.15
N LYS A 258 24.95 -13.18 3.93
CA LYS A 258 23.58 -12.70 3.78
C LYS A 258 22.88 -13.35 2.58
N ARG A 259 21.65 -13.76 2.79
CA ARG A 259 20.79 -14.31 1.73
C ARG A 259 20.25 -13.20 0.82
N ALA A 260 20.00 -13.53 -0.44
CA ALA A 260 19.53 -12.56 -1.45
C ALA A 260 18.22 -11.87 -1.05
N GLU A 261 17.26 -12.62 -0.47
CA GLU A 261 15.99 -12.06 0.02
C GLU A 261 16.18 -11.04 1.15
N GLN A 262 17.22 -11.21 1.99
CA GLN A 262 17.53 -10.26 3.05
C GLN A 262 18.13 -8.96 2.49
N LEU A 263 19.01 -9.06 1.50
CA LEU A 263 19.57 -7.90 0.82
C LEU A 263 18.49 -7.09 0.09
N LEU A 264 17.56 -7.77 -0.56
CA LEU A 264 16.44 -7.12 -1.24
C LEU A 264 15.49 -6.44 -0.24
N LEU A 265 15.24 -7.07 0.92
CA LEU A 265 14.47 -6.45 2.00
C LEU A 265 15.15 -5.17 2.51
N GLU A 266 16.48 -5.17 2.68
CA GLU A 266 17.21 -4.00 3.14
C GLU A 266 17.09 -2.83 2.15
N GLN A 267 17.14 -3.09 0.84
CA GLN A 267 16.89 -2.07 -0.19
C GLN A 267 15.46 -1.53 -0.10
N TYR A 268 14.47 -2.42 0.04
CA TYR A 268 13.06 -2.04 0.18
C TYR A 268 12.83 -1.18 1.43
N VAL A 269 13.39 -1.57 2.56
CA VAL A 269 13.28 -0.83 3.83
C VAL A 269 13.91 0.55 3.72
N ASN A 270 15.09 0.66 3.12
CA ASN A 270 15.73 1.94 2.86
C ASN A 270 14.89 2.86 1.95
N ALA A 271 14.27 2.30 0.91
CA ALA A 271 13.34 3.04 0.06
C ALA A 271 12.10 3.50 0.83
N LEU A 272 11.49 2.61 1.61
CA LEU A 272 10.32 2.89 2.44
C LEU A 272 10.60 3.98 3.49
N GLU A 273 11.76 3.94 4.16
CA GLU A 273 12.18 4.97 5.13
C GLU A 273 12.32 6.35 4.48
N LYS A 274 12.89 6.43 3.28
CA LYS A 274 12.98 7.70 2.52
C LYS A 274 11.60 8.27 2.22
N ILE A 275 10.66 7.42 1.79
CA ILE A 275 9.27 7.83 1.51
C ILE A 275 8.58 8.30 2.78
N ILE A 276 8.68 7.57 3.88
CA ILE A 276 8.06 7.96 5.16
C ILE A 276 8.69 9.24 5.71
N GLY A 277 9.98 9.43 5.52
CA GLY A 277 10.68 10.67 5.89
C GLY A 277 10.13 11.91 5.16
N GLN A 278 9.77 11.76 3.88
CA GLN A 278 9.15 12.83 3.07
C GLN A 278 7.66 13.00 3.37
N TYR A 279 6.94 11.91 3.66
CA TYR A 279 5.49 11.86 3.87
C TYR A 279 5.14 11.20 5.20
N PRO A 280 5.37 11.86 6.34
CA PRO A 280 5.20 11.23 7.65
C PRO A 280 3.74 11.01 8.07
N GLU A 281 2.77 11.60 7.36
CA GLU A 281 1.37 11.61 7.77
C GLU A 281 0.55 10.41 7.33
N PRO A 282 0.68 9.88 6.07
CA PRO A 282 -0.17 8.78 5.60
C PRO A 282 0.40 7.40 5.96
N VAL A 283 1.08 7.26 7.09
CA VAL A 283 1.61 5.97 7.54
C VAL A 283 0.46 5.12 8.09
N SER A 284 0.21 3.96 7.47
CA SER A 284 -0.77 3.02 7.98
C SER A 284 -0.37 2.53 9.38
N TYR A 285 -1.33 2.47 10.31
CA TYR A 285 -1.08 1.98 11.66
C TYR A 285 -0.57 0.52 11.71
N THR A 286 -0.66 -0.22 10.62
CA THR A 286 -0.15 -1.59 10.52
C THR A 286 1.38 -1.65 10.53
N HIS A 287 2.08 -0.65 9.98
CA HIS A 287 3.53 -0.51 10.14
C HIS A 287 3.93 -0.31 11.60
N LEU A 288 3.06 0.33 12.37
CA LEU A 288 3.28 0.61 13.78
C LEU A 288 3.10 -0.63 14.66
N ARG A 289 2.34 -1.63 14.20
CA ARG A 289 2.19 -2.92 14.89
C ARG A 289 3.41 -3.82 14.77
N ALA A 290 4.23 -3.67 13.75
CA ALA A 290 5.52 -4.35 13.70
C ALA A 290 6.40 -3.99 14.90
N HIS A 291 6.16 -2.81 15.51
CA HIS A 291 6.82 -2.37 16.74
C HIS A 291 6.07 -2.74 18.03
N GLU A 292 4.76 -3.10 17.97
CA GLU A 292 3.99 -3.44 19.18
C GLU A 292 4.31 -4.84 19.74
N THR A 293 4.85 -5.75 18.94
CA THR A 293 5.23 -7.10 19.41
C THR A 293 6.40 -7.10 20.39
N LEU A 294 7.20 -6.03 20.42
CA LEU A 294 8.32 -5.88 21.35
C LEU A 294 8.01 -5.02 22.58
N ALA A 295 6.88 -4.32 22.64
CA ALA A 295 6.53 -3.45 23.77
C ALA A 295 5.57 -4.11 24.77
N ASN A 296 5.14 -5.35 24.54
CA ASN A 296 4.21 -6.11 25.38
C ASN A 296 4.79 -7.46 25.87
N LEU A 297 6.11 -7.63 25.83
CA LEU A 297 6.83 -8.70 26.56
C LEU A 297 7.46 -8.12 27.83
#